data_e70760420f8d101aaf6ddba1ab11e08b
#
_entry.id   e70760420f8d101aaf6ddba1ab11e08b
#
_cell.length_a   1.000
_cell.length_b   1.000
_cell.length_c   1.000
_cell.angle_alpha   90.00
_cell.angle_beta   90.00
_cell.angle_gamma   90.00
#
_symmetry.space_group_name_H-M   'P 1'
#
loop_
_entity.id
_entity.type
_entity.pdbx_description
1 polymer ?
#
loop_
_entity_poly.entity_id
_entity_poly.type
_entity_poly.pdbx_seq_one_letter_code
_entity_poly.pdbx_strand_id
1 'polypeptide(L)'
;MKFSTAACTIVVLFLVSANVHATLEEQLRLITEHIVLDGEGNLPSGGIVYQPAIIEEFYSESNYQPLWKDREQAVRVLDILAEADRDGLNPEDYHYSTLRKILDTDETAWADKNRVRAVFDALLSDAVILYIRHMSQGKVDPQEMDPSFNYSRLTFEPKRVSMALREAVAEDRIDQIMEDARPTQKFYAQMRSTLASYRDIAARETFTAIPDDVVLKPGQSHNHVIPLRKRLVESGYLDKDNASPTFDPVLEDAVRKFQKDNGLDIDGVVGRQSYALLNMSWSDRIDSLRVNMDRLRWISRDITDNFIVVNIAGFELYYMRDNTLVWETPVMVGTIQHQTPIFTKRLKYLEFNPTWTVPRSIIRRSLFPKFRADPQYVLDNNYQLIDRKGQVADPLTIDWSAYNGSNFPYGVVQQ
;
A
#
# COMPACT_ATOMS: atom_id res chain seq x y z
N MET A 1 -37.66 40.97 10.52
CA MET A 1 -36.42 41.60 11.05
C MET A 1 -35.32 41.16 10.10
N LYS A 2 -34.84 42.10 9.26
CA LYS A 2 -33.73 41.93 8.32
C LYS A 2 -32.48 42.41 9.05
N PHE A 3 -31.51 41.52 9.32
CA PHE A 3 -30.14 41.86 9.70
C PHE A 3 -29.22 41.19 8.66
N SER A 4 -28.82 41.93 7.81
CA SER A 4 -27.54 42.55 7.44
C SER A 4 -26.45 41.51 7.07
N THR A 5 -26.45 41.12 5.78
CA THR A 5 -25.39 40.43 5.06
C THR A 5 -24.23 41.34 4.59
N ALA A 6 -24.12 42.57 5.16
CA ALA A 6 -23.15 43.56 4.69
C ALA A 6 -21.80 43.55 5.43
N ALA A 7 -21.69 42.83 6.56
CA ALA A 7 -20.47 42.86 7.38
C ALA A 7 -19.36 41.85 6.93
N CYS A 8 -19.72 40.75 6.25
CA CYS A 8 -18.76 39.73 5.82
C CYS A 8 -18.00 40.11 4.55
N THR A 9 -18.58 40.94 3.68
CA THR A 9 -17.99 41.29 2.37
C THR A 9 -16.86 42.34 2.50
N ILE A 10 -16.83 43.11 3.61
CA ILE A 10 -15.82 44.16 3.81
C ILE A 10 -14.49 43.58 4.31
N VAL A 11 -14.51 42.46 5.06
CA VAL A 11 -13.27 41.82 5.57
C VAL A 11 -12.48 41.12 4.45
N VAL A 12 -13.16 40.54 3.47
CA VAL A 12 -12.52 39.85 2.35
C VAL A 12 -11.88 40.84 1.36
N LEU A 13 -12.44 42.03 1.19
CA LEU A 13 -11.87 43.06 0.29
C LEU A 13 -10.63 43.76 0.88
N PHE A 14 -10.46 43.76 2.20
CA PHE A 14 -9.26 44.34 2.82
C PHE A 14 -8.03 43.43 2.74
N LEU A 15 -8.21 42.11 2.59
CA LEU A 15 -7.10 41.15 2.44
C LEU A 15 -6.48 41.14 1.03
N VAL A 16 -7.18 41.62 0.01
CA VAL A 16 -6.68 41.61 -1.39
C VAL A 16 -5.83 42.85 -1.71
N SER A 17 -5.93 43.94 -0.92
CA SER A 17 -5.14 45.17 -1.13
C SER A 17 -3.96 45.34 -0.15
N ALA A 18 -3.68 44.35 0.71
CA ALA A 18 -2.62 44.41 1.70
C ALA A 18 -1.24 44.13 1.11
N ASN A 19 -0.54 45.20 0.89
CA ASN A 19 0.91 45.38 1.00
C ASN A 19 1.86 44.59 0.09
N VAL A 20 2.30 45.24 -0.95
CA VAL A 20 3.54 44.97 -1.72
C VAL A 20 4.80 45.04 -0.82
N HIS A 21 4.70 45.51 0.43
CA HIS A 21 5.79 45.70 1.39
C HIS A 21 5.73 44.81 2.65
N ALA A 22 4.82 43.85 2.73
CA ALA A 22 4.77 42.94 3.89
C ALA A 22 6.06 42.08 3.98
N THR A 23 6.57 41.92 5.21
CA THR A 23 7.74 41.06 5.46
C THR A 23 7.46 39.63 5.11
N LEU A 24 8.49 38.77 5.03
CA LEU A 24 8.33 37.35 4.73
C LEU A 24 7.51 36.67 5.84
N GLU A 25 7.75 37.04 7.10
CA GLU A 25 7.03 36.54 8.27
C GLU A 25 5.54 36.93 8.23
N GLU A 26 5.23 38.16 7.85
CA GLU A 26 3.85 38.62 7.67
C GLU A 26 3.15 37.87 6.53
N GLN A 27 3.85 37.61 5.43
CA GLN A 27 3.32 36.81 4.31
C GLN A 27 3.06 35.36 4.74
N LEU A 28 3.98 34.72 5.47
CA LEU A 28 3.80 33.39 6.02
C LEU A 28 2.60 33.32 6.97
N ARG A 29 2.44 34.34 7.85
CA ARG A 29 1.27 34.44 8.74
C ARG A 29 -0.04 34.53 7.95
N LEU A 30 -0.10 35.41 6.94
CA LEU A 30 -1.29 35.55 6.11
C LEU A 30 -1.65 34.27 5.35
N ILE A 31 -0.65 33.52 4.84
CA ILE A 31 -0.85 32.26 4.16
C ILE A 31 -1.36 31.19 5.12
N THR A 32 -0.75 31.02 6.28
CA THR A 32 -1.14 30.02 7.28
C THR A 32 -2.51 30.30 7.87
N GLU A 33 -2.83 31.54 8.21
CA GLU A 33 -4.17 31.95 8.65
C GLU A 33 -5.22 31.65 7.56
N HIS A 34 -4.88 31.89 6.28
CA HIS A 34 -5.79 31.65 5.17
C HIS A 34 -6.09 30.17 4.99
N ILE A 35 -5.09 29.28 4.95
CA ILE A 35 -5.30 27.84 4.74
C ILE A 35 -6.11 27.21 5.87
N VAL A 36 -6.00 27.70 7.09
CA VAL A 36 -6.82 27.25 8.23
C VAL A 36 -8.27 27.73 8.10
N LEU A 37 -8.47 28.99 7.73
CA LEU A 37 -9.82 29.56 7.54
C LEU A 37 -10.57 28.96 6.36
N ASP A 38 -9.85 28.63 5.30
CA ASP A 38 -10.39 27.95 4.11
C ASP A 38 -10.85 26.51 4.45
N GLY A 39 -10.16 25.84 5.39
CA GLY A 39 -10.48 24.49 5.84
C GLY A 39 -10.14 23.37 4.84
N GLU A 40 -9.87 23.70 3.59
CA GLU A 40 -9.46 22.78 2.52
C GLU A 40 -7.97 22.90 2.18
N GLY A 41 -7.26 23.87 2.79
CA GLY A 41 -5.84 24.10 2.57
C GLY A 41 -5.50 24.86 1.29
N ASN A 42 -6.48 25.48 0.63
CA ASN A 42 -6.24 26.25 -0.60
C ASN A 42 -5.38 27.49 -0.34
N LEU A 43 -4.41 27.69 -1.22
CA LEU A 43 -3.56 28.89 -1.19
C LEU A 43 -4.19 30.04 -2.00
N PRO A 44 -4.06 31.32 -1.56
CA PRO A 44 -4.58 32.47 -2.30
C PRO A 44 -3.97 32.64 -3.70
N SER A 45 -2.80 32.04 -3.94
CA SER A 45 -2.07 32.07 -5.21
C SER A 45 -2.34 30.89 -6.12
N GLY A 46 -3.22 29.97 -5.71
CA GLY A 46 -3.40 28.65 -6.33
C GLY A 46 -2.45 27.60 -5.74
N GLY A 47 -2.90 26.36 -5.72
CA GLY A 47 -2.25 25.23 -5.03
C GLY A 47 -2.94 24.89 -3.72
N ILE A 48 -2.67 23.71 -3.20
CA ILE A 48 -3.28 23.17 -1.97
C ILE A 48 -2.17 22.73 -1.03
N VAL A 49 -2.28 23.06 0.24
CA VAL A 49 -1.48 22.51 1.34
C VAL A 49 -2.24 21.30 1.88
N TYR A 50 -1.66 20.12 1.80
CA TYR A 50 -2.33 18.86 2.17
C TYR A 50 -2.30 18.57 3.68
N GLN A 51 -1.43 19.27 4.44
CA GLN A 51 -1.29 19.11 5.89
C GLN A 51 -1.51 20.45 6.63
N PRO A 52 -2.67 21.13 6.46
CA PRO A 52 -2.87 22.50 6.93
C PRO A 52 -2.67 22.65 8.44
N ALA A 53 -3.13 21.69 9.25
CA ALA A 53 -2.96 21.73 10.70
C ALA A 53 -1.49 21.60 11.14
N ILE A 54 -0.67 20.83 10.42
CA ILE A 54 0.76 20.70 10.72
C ILE A 54 1.50 21.97 10.30
N ILE A 55 1.16 22.54 9.16
CA ILE A 55 1.77 23.76 8.63
C ILE A 55 1.40 24.96 9.54
N GLU A 56 0.18 25.07 10.01
CA GLU A 56 -0.24 26.08 10.95
C GLU A 56 0.53 25.98 12.28
N GLU A 57 0.54 24.83 12.92
CA GLU A 57 1.30 24.58 14.15
C GLU A 57 2.77 24.90 13.96
N PHE A 58 3.35 24.50 12.81
CA PHE A 58 4.75 24.72 12.49
C PHE A 58 5.10 26.21 12.46
N TYR A 59 4.35 27.04 11.72
CA TYR A 59 4.69 28.46 11.55
C TYR A 59 4.25 29.29 12.76
N SER A 60 3.14 28.96 13.41
CA SER A 60 2.70 29.69 14.62
C SER A 60 3.70 29.55 15.79
N GLU A 61 4.24 28.33 16.03
CA GLU A 61 5.26 28.09 17.06
C GLU A 61 6.59 28.82 16.78
N SER A 62 6.90 29.07 15.49
CA SER A 62 8.12 29.79 15.10
C SER A 62 7.98 31.29 14.97
N ASN A 63 6.86 31.88 15.37
CA ASN A 63 6.52 33.26 15.06
C ASN A 63 6.65 33.57 13.55
N TYR A 64 6.20 32.62 12.73
CA TYR A 64 6.18 32.67 11.26
C TYR A 64 7.56 32.89 10.62
N GLN A 65 8.63 32.44 11.28
CA GLN A 65 9.96 32.46 10.70
C GLN A 65 10.05 31.45 9.54
N PRO A 66 10.67 31.84 8.40
CA PRO A 66 10.87 30.91 7.29
C PRO A 66 11.78 29.74 7.67
N LEU A 67 11.45 28.55 7.21
CA LEU A 67 12.22 27.34 7.44
C LEU A 67 13.37 27.22 6.44
N TRP A 68 13.07 27.39 5.15
CA TRP A 68 13.99 27.13 4.05
C TRP A 68 14.85 28.37 3.73
N LYS A 69 15.87 28.59 4.55
CA LYS A 69 16.80 29.72 4.40
C LYS A 69 17.95 29.38 3.46
N ASP A 70 18.34 28.11 3.42
CA ASP A 70 19.40 27.61 2.56
C ASP A 70 18.81 27.07 1.23
N ARG A 71 19.19 27.73 0.14
CA ARG A 71 18.75 27.34 -1.20
C ARG A 71 19.32 26.01 -1.64
N GLU A 72 20.54 25.68 -1.27
CA GLU A 72 21.17 24.41 -1.63
C GLU A 72 20.46 23.23 -0.95
N GLN A 73 20.09 23.40 0.30
CA GLN A 73 19.27 22.40 1.02
C GLN A 73 17.91 22.20 0.34
N ALA A 74 17.24 23.29 -0.06
CA ALA A 74 15.97 23.21 -0.79
C ALA A 74 16.12 22.50 -2.16
N VAL A 75 17.26 22.71 -2.86
CA VAL A 75 17.56 22.00 -4.12
C VAL A 75 17.69 20.48 -3.86
N ARG A 76 18.46 20.07 -2.85
CA ARG A 76 18.63 18.64 -2.52
C ARG A 76 17.29 17.98 -2.20
N VAL A 77 16.42 18.65 -1.44
CA VAL A 77 15.06 18.17 -1.15
C VAL A 77 14.24 18.00 -2.42
N LEU A 78 14.29 18.99 -3.32
CA LEU A 78 13.57 18.90 -4.60
C LEU A 78 14.12 17.78 -5.50
N ASP A 79 15.40 17.50 -5.48
CA ASP A 79 16.00 16.40 -6.22
C ASP A 79 15.49 15.04 -5.71
N ILE A 80 15.30 14.88 -4.38
CA ILE A 80 14.66 13.69 -3.80
C ILE A 80 13.19 13.58 -4.23
N LEU A 81 12.45 14.69 -4.20
CA LEU A 81 11.05 14.70 -4.64
C LEU A 81 10.88 14.41 -6.13
N ALA A 82 11.84 14.84 -6.96
CA ALA A 82 11.87 14.50 -8.38
C ALA A 82 11.97 12.98 -8.62
N GLU A 83 12.69 12.28 -7.74
CA GLU A 83 12.87 10.84 -7.81
C GLU A 83 11.75 10.01 -7.14
N ALA A 84 10.71 10.66 -6.60
CA ALA A 84 9.57 9.98 -5.97
C ALA A 84 8.88 8.97 -6.90
N ASP A 85 8.97 9.19 -8.21
CA ASP A 85 8.42 8.28 -9.21
C ASP A 85 9.12 6.92 -9.20
N ARG A 86 10.41 6.83 -8.84
CA ARG A 86 11.15 5.56 -8.68
C ARG A 86 10.57 4.70 -7.57
N ASP A 87 9.91 5.33 -6.61
CA ASP A 87 9.17 4.68 -5.52
C ASP A 87 7.68 4.48 -5.85
N GLY A 88 7.28 4.67 -7.12
CA GLY A 88 5.91 4.51 -7.58
C GLY A 88 4.97 5.64 -7.16
N LEU A 89 5.50 6.71 -6.57
CA LEU A 89 4.77 7.92 -6.20
C LEU A 89 4.75 8.90 -7.38
N ASN A 90 3.96 9.97 -7.27
CA ASN A 90 3.93 11.01 -8.29
C ASN A 90 4.59 12.27 -7.71
N PRO A 91 5.68 12.81 -8.31
CA PRO A 91 6.30 14.05 -7.86
C PRO A 91 5.34 15.22 -7.74
N GLU A 92 4.28 15.26 -8.57
CA GLU A 92 3.28 16.33 -8.52
C GLU A 92 2.39 16.29 -7.26
N ASP A 93 2.29 15.15 -6.58
CA ASP A 93 1.65 15.07 -5.26
C ASP A 93 2.41 15.89 -4.20
N TYR A 94 3.66 16.25 -4.47
CA TYR A 94 4.58 17.01 -3.61
C TYR A 94 4.90 18.39 -4.19
N HIS A 95 4.02 18.94 -5.03
CA HIS A 95 4.15 20.27 -5.63
C HIS A 95 5.42 20.49 -6.46
N TYR A 96 6.05 19.41 -6.94
CA TYR A 96 7.38 19.44 -7.55
C TYR A 96 7.52 20.48 -8.66
N SER A 97 6.65 20.48 -9.67
CA SER A 97 6.72 21.42 -10.80
C SER A 97 6.57 22.88 -10.35
N THR A 98 5.69 23.13 -9.40
CA THR A 98 5.48 24.49 -8.84
C THR A 98 6.71 24.95 -8.07
N LEU A 99 7.23 24.13 -7.17
CA LEU A 99 8.41 24.43 -6.36
C LEU A 99 9.64 24.63 -7.24
N ARG A 100 9.86 23.76 -8.22
CA ARG A 100 10.98 23.86 -9.16
C ARG A 100 10.92 25.15 -9.96
N LYS A 101 9.75 25.49 -10.50
CA LYS A 101 9.55 26.75 -11.24
C LYS A 101 9.86 27.97 -10.39
N ILE A 102 9.46 27.98 -9.10
CA ILE A 102 9.77 29.09 -8.19
C ILE A 102 11.28 29.16 -7.96
N LEU A 103 11.93 28.01 -7.73
CA LEU A 103 13.35 27.93 -7.43
C LEU A 103 14.23 28.33 -8.65
N ASP A 104 13.81 28.00 -9.87
CA ASP A 104 14.52 28.33 -11.10
C ASP A 104 14.31 29.80 -11.54
N THR A 105 13.45 30.55 -10.86
CA THR A 105 13.31 31.99 -11.08
C THR A 105 14.58 32.71 -10.59
N ASP A 106 14.99 33.75 -11.31
CA ASP A 106 16.20 34.51 -11.01
C ASP A 106 16.29 34.90 -9.51
N GLU A 107 17.46 34.74 -8.92
CA GLU A 107 17.72 34.98 -7.49
C GLU A 107 17.30 36.39 -7.06
N THR A 108 17.49 37.40 -7.92
CA THR A 108 17.05 38.78 -7.66
C THR A 108 15.53 38.89 -7.58
N ALA A 109 14.81 38.16 -8.41
CA ALA A 109 13.35 38.09 -8.38
C ALA A 109 12.82 37.30 -7.17
N TRP A 110 13.59 36.37 -6.63
CA TRP A 110 13.28 35.67 -5.40
C TRP A 110 13.40 36.59 -4.17
N ALA A 111 14.53 37.35 -4.06
CA ALA A 111 14.80 38.19 -2.88
C ALA A 111 13.74 39.28 -2.66
N ASP A 112 13.17 39.82 -3.74
CA ASP A 112 12.22 40.92 -3.70
C ASP A 112 10.73 40.51 -3.57
N LYS A 113 10.44 39.20 -3.58
CA LYS A 113 9.04 38.68 -3.61
C LYS A 113 8.69 37.88 -2.36
N ASN A 114 8.60 38.53 -1.20
CA ASN A 114 8.27 37.88 0.07
C ASN A 114 7.04 36.94 -0.01
N ARG A 115 6.02 37.30 -0.80
CA ARG A 115 4.85 36.43 -1.01
C ARG A 115 5.21 35.13 -1.72
N VAL A 116 6.04 35.16 -2.76
CA VAL A 116 6.47 33.96 -3.51
C VAL A 116 7.33 33.06 -2.63
N ARG A 117 8.24 33.67 -1.85
CA ARG A 117 9.06 32.93 -0.87
C ARG A 117 8.21 32.29 0.21
N ALA A 118 7.19 32.97 0.72
CA ALA A 118 6.27 32.42 1.72
C ALA A 118 5.47 31.24 1.18
N VAL A 119 4.99 31.30 -0.08
CA VAL A 119 4.32 30.19 -0.76
C VAL A 119 5.29 29.03 -0.93
N PHE A 120 6.53 29.28 -1.39
CA PHE A 120 7.56 28.25 -1.54
C PHE A 120 7.86 27.56 -0.21
N ASP A 121 8.08 28.33 0.84
CA ASP A 121 8.41 27.84 2.19
C ASP A 121 7.30 26.92 2.73
N ALA A 122 6.04 27.35 2.61
CA ALA A 122 4.88 26.58 3.04
C ALA A 122 4.69 25.28 2.21
N LEU A 123 4.77 25.38 0.87
CA LEU A 123 4.62 24.23 -0.02
C LEU A 123 5.75 23.22 0.12
N LEU A 124 7.00 23.67 0.30
CA LEU A 124 8.12 22.75 0.47
C LEU A 124 8.05 22.03 1.82
N SER A 125 7.62 22.74 2.88
CA SER A 125 7.35 22.13 4.18
C SER A 125 6.26 21.07 4.11
N ASP A 126 5.14 21.36 3.44
CA ASP A 126 4.04 20.42 3.21
C ASP A 126 4.51 19.19 2.39
N ALA A 127 5.25 19.44 1.30
CA ALA A 127 5.79 18.39 0.43
C ALA A 127 6.68 17.39 1.18
N VAL A 128 7.59 17.89 2.02
CA VAL A 128 8.49 17.05 2.84
C VAL A 128 7.71 16.19 3.83
N ILE A 129 6.78 16.80 4.56
CA ILE A 129 5.96 16.09 5.55
C ILE A 129 5.13 15.01 4.86
N LEU A 130 4.50 15.35 3.73
CA LEU A 130 3.67 14.44 2.96
C LEU A 130 4.49 13.28 2.37
N TYR A 131 5.69 13.57 1.81
CA TYR A 131 6.60 12.56 1.28
C TYR A 131 7.05 11.57 2.37
N ILE A 132 7.54 12.06 3.50
CA ILE A 132 7.94 11.21 4.63
C ILE A 132 6.77 10.34 5.11
N ARG A 133 5.56 10.92 5.19
CA ARG A 133 4.34 10.18 5.52
C ARG A 133 4.05 9.06 4.52
N HIS A 134 4.06 9.38 3.23
CA HIS A 134 3.77 8.40 2.17
C HIS A 134 4.84 7.30 2.09
N MET A 135 6.11 7.65 2.25
CA MET A 135 7.21 6.69 2.25
C MET A 135 7.18 5.75 3.45
N SER A 136 6.77 6.28 4.61
CA SER A 136 6.83 5.52 5.87
C SER A 136 5.59 4.68 6.17
N GLN A 137 4.44 4.96 5.56
CA GLN A 137 3.18 4.26 5.87
C GLN A 137 2.20 4.13 4.70
N GLY A 138 2.65 4.44 3.49
CA GLY A 138 1.83 4.43 2.28
C GLY A 138 0.97 5.68 2.10
N LYS A 139 0.59 5.93 0.85
CA LYS A 139 -0.27 7.06 0.46
C LYS A 139 -1.72 6.81 0.87
N VAL A 140 -2.21 5.60 0.63
CA VAL A 140 -3.60 5.21 0.87
C VAL A 140 -3.77 4.63 2.27
N ASP A 141 -4.90 4.95 2.93
CA ASP A 141 -5.26 4.31 4.20
C ASP A 141 -5.87 2.93 3.94
N PRO A 142 -5.21 1.85 4.40
CA PRO A 142 -5.75 0.50 4.19
C PRO A 142 -7.10 0.28 4.86
N GLN A 143 -7.40 0.95 5.98
CA GLN A 143 -8.68 0.80 6.70
C GLN A 143 -9.85 1.48 5.97
N GLU A 144 -9.59 2.54 5.19
CA GLU A 144 -10.60 3.15 4.31
C GLU A 144 -10.96 2.24 3.13
N MET A 145 -9.99 1.42 2.67
CA MET A 145 -10.22 0.47 1.58
C MET A 145 -10.93 -0.81 2.04
N ASP A 146 -10.53 -1.34 3.19
CA ASP A 146 -11.07 -2.56 3.78
C ASP A 146 -11.06 -2.47 5.32
N PRO A 147 -12.23 -2.30 5.95
CA PRO A 147 -12.35 -2.22 7.41
C PRO A 147 -11.86 -3.46 8.16
N SER A 148 -11.70 -4.60 7.48
CA SER A 148 -11.12 -5.83 8.07
C SER A 148 -9.60 -5.77 8.21
N PHE A 149 -8.98 -4.74 7.67
CA PHE A 149 -7.54 -4.53 7.73
C PHE A 149 -7.13 -4.08 9.14
N ASN A 150 -6.60 -5.00 9.93
CA ASN A 150 -6.18 -4.74 11.31
C ASN A 150 -4.78 -4.14 11.37
N TYR A 151 -4.65 -2.92 10.87
CA TYR A 151 -3.41 -2.18 10.85
C TYR A 151 -3.57 -0.80 11.47
N SER A 152 -2.69 -0.42 12.37
CA SER A 152 -2.71 0.91 12.97
C SER A 152 -1.71 1.81 12.25
N ARG A 153 -2.18 2.86 11.59
CA ARG A 153 -1.31 3.90 11.06
C ARG A 153 -0.66 4.70 12.19
N LEU A 154 0.53 5.21 11.89
CA LEU A 154 1.16 6.16 12.81
C LEU A 154 0.36 7.46 12.81
N THR A 155 0.09 7.97 14.01
CA THR A 155 -0.48 9.30 14.17
C THR A 155 0.63 10.34 14.01
N PHE A 156 0.46 11.23 13.05
CA PHE A 156 1.32 12.38 12.87
C PHE A 156 0.76 13.52 13.72
N GLU A 157 1.22 13.64 14.95
CA GLU A 157 0.84 14.75 15.82
C GLU A 157 1.51 16.03 15.33
N PRO A 158 0.75 17.11 15.01
CA PRO A 158 1.28 18.34 14.42
C PRO A 158 2.51 18.87 15.12
N LYS A 159 2.46 18.99 16.44
CA LYS A 159 3.55 19.52 17.24
C LYS A 159 4.85 18.71 17.15
N ARG A 160 4.75 17.39 17.22
CA ARG A 160 5.93 16.50 17.13
C ARG A 160 6.55 16.54 15.74
N VAL A 161 5.73 16.58 14.69
CA VAL A 161 6.19 16.68 13.31
C VAL A 161 6.85 18.04 13.06
N SER A 162 6.24 19.13 13.55
CA SER A 162 6.78 20.48 13.48
C SER A 162 8.18 20.57 14.12
N MET A 163 8.33 20.07 15.34
CA MET A 163 9.62 20.07 16.03
C MET A 163 10.68 19.25 15.29
N ALA A 164 10.35 18.04 14.87
CA ALA A 164 11.26 17.14 14.16
C ALA A 164 11.73 17.73 12.82
N LEU A 165 10.80 18.33 12.04
CA LEU A 165 11.13 18.96 10.77
C LEU A 165 12.09 20.14 10.97
N ARG A 166 11.82 20.97 11.97
CA ARG A 166 12.63 22.15 12.28
C ARG A 166 14.06 21.77 12.70
N GLU A 167 14.18 20.78 13.57
CA GLU A 167 15.46 20.23 13.99
C GLU A 167 16.25 19.66 12.80
N ALA A 168 15.58 18.86 11.96
CA ALA A 168 16.17 18.25 10.80
C ALA A 168 16.73 19.26 9.79
N VAL A 169 16.00 20.33 9.54
CA VAL A 169 16.44 21.42 8.65
C VAL A 169 17.58 22.22 9.27
N ALA A 170 17.47 22.56 10.57
CA ALA A 170 18.52 23.32 11.27
C ALA A 170 19.85 22.58 11.37
N GLU A 171 19.81 21.24 11.45
CA GLU A 171 21.01 20.39 11.51
C GLU A 171 21.46 19.87 10.12
N ASP A 172 20.83 20.37 9.05
CA ASP A 172 21.09 19.97 7.65
C ASP A 172 20.99 18.44 7.42
N ARG A 173 19.99 17.79 8.04
CA ARG A 173 19.74 16.34 7.99
C ARG A 173 18.45 15.94 7.31
N ILE A 174 17.73 16.90 6.72
CA ILE A 174 16.40 16.64 6.18
C ILE A 174 16.41 15.65 5.01
N ASP A 175 17.39 15.75 4.14
CA ASP A 175 17.62 14.82 3.03
C ASP A 175 17.85 13.39 3.53
N GLN A 176 18.68 13.22 4.57
CA GLN A 176 18.89 11.90 5.20
C GLN A 176 17.59 11.35 5.82
N ILE A 177 16.80 12.19 6.49
CA ILE A 177 15.51 11.75 7.08
C ILE A 177 14.51 11.33 6.00
N MET A 178 14.48 12.05 4.87
CA MET A 178 13.64 11.67 3.73
C MET A 178 14.07 10.33 3.12
N GLU A 179 15.37 10.08 3.01
CA GLU A 179 15.91 8.79 2.55
C GLU A 179 15.62 7.66 3.55
N ASP A 180 15.80 7.91 4.84
CA ASP A 180 15.55 6.93 5.92
C ASP A 180 14.06 6.56 6.07
N ALA A 181 13.16 7.39 5.53
CA ALA A 181 11.74 7.08 5.48
C ALA A 181 11.41 5.95 4.48
N ARG A 182 12.33 5.67 3.54
CA ARG A 182 12.15 4.60 2.54
C ARG A 182 12.29 3.22 3.17
N PRO A 183 11.45 2.23 2.76
CA PRO A 183 11.62 0.85 3.18
C PRO A 183 13.00 0.28 2.80
N THR A 184 13.69 -0.33 3.76
CA THR A 184 15.07 -0.84 3.60
C THR A 184 15.15 -2.29 3.15
N GLN A 185 14.02 -2.98 3.03
CA GLN A 185 13.94 -4.39 2.65
C GLN A 185 14.43 -4.61 1.20
N LYS A 186 15.20 -5.67 0.97
CA LYS A 186 15.76 -6.02 -0.35
C LYS A 186 14.69 -6.15 -1.44
N PHE A 187 13.53 -6.71 -1.09
CA PHE A 187 12.43 -6.86 -2.04
C PHE A 187 11.81 -5.51 -2.44
N TYR A 188 11.83 -4.48 -1.58
CA TYR A 188 11.42 -3.13 -1.98
C TYR A 188 12.38 -2.54 -3.03
N ALA A 189 13.69 -2.71 -2.83
CA ALA A 189 14.68 -2.29 -3.81
C ALA A 189 14.53 -3.04 -5.15
N GLN A 190 14.17 -4.32 -5.11
CA GLN A 190 13.84 -5.10 -6.31
C GLN A 190 12.60 -4.56 -7.02
N MET A 191 11.53 -4.20 -6.28
CA MET A 191 10.35 -3.57 -6.87
C MET A 191 10.68 -2.24 -7.56
N ARG A 192 11.54 -1.41 -6.96
CA ARG A 192 12.02 -0.16 -7.59
C ARG A 192 12.75 -0.44 -8.91
N SER A 193 13.65 -1.41 -8.93
CA SER A 193 14.38 -1.75 -10.17
C SER A 193 13.46 -2.35 -11.24
N THR A 194 12.48 -3.18 -10.83
CA THR A 194 11.47 -3.72 -11.73
C THR A 194 10.58 -2.62 -12.31
N LEU A 195 10.19 -1.63 -11.49
CA LEU A 195 9.40 -0.49 -11.93
C LEU A 195 10.14 0.33 -13.02
N ALA A 196 11.44 0.57 -12.81
CA ALA A 196 12.26 1.24 -13.80
C ALA A 196 12.33 0.44 -15.11
N SER A 197 12.55 -0.88 -15.02
CA SER A 197 12.59 -1.77 -16.19
C SER A 197 11.26 -1.77 -16.96
N TYR A 198 10.12 -1.83 -16.26
CA TYR A 198 8.80 -1.82 -16.89
C TYR A 198 8.52 -0.49 -17.61
N ARG A 199 8.96 0.64 -17.04
CA ARG A 199 8.85 1.94 -17.69
C ARG A 199 9.73 2.04 -18.94
N ASP A 200 10.94 1.53 -18.86
CA ASP A 200 11.84 1.47 -20.00
C ASP A 200 11.27 0.64 -21.16
N ILE A 201 10.65 -0.49 -20.85
CA ILE A 201 9.98 -1.32 -21.85
C ILE A 201 8.76 -0.59 -22.41
N ALA A 202 7.90 -0.05 -21.55
CA ALA A 202 6.70 0.69 -21.96
C ALA A 202 7.01 1.88 -22.89
N ALA A 203 8.16 2.52 -22.69
CA ALA A 203 8.59 3.65 -23.53
C ALA A 203 9.09 3.23 -24.92
N ARG A 204 9.55 1.97 -25.09
CA ARG A 204 10.16 1.49 -26.33
C ARG A 204 9.23 0.63 -27.17
N GLU A 205 8.23 0.00 -26.58
CA GLU A 205 7.44 -1.04 -27.20
C GLU A 205 5.97 -0.66 -27.38
N THR A 206 5.45 -0.95 -28.57
CA THR A 206 4.01 -0.95 -28.79
C THR A 206 3.42 -2.27 -28.32
N PHE A 207 2.58 -2.20 -27.29
CA PHE A 207 1.87 -3.37 -26.81
C PHE A 207 0.90 -3.92 -27.85
N THR A 208 1.04 -5.21 -28.21
CA THR A 208 0.08 -5.93 -29.04
C THR A 208 -0.48 -7.10 -28.26
N ALA A 209 -1.80 -7.13 -28.06
CA ALA A 209 -2.45 -8.25 -27.40
C ALA A 209 -2.38 -9.52 -28.24
N ILE A 210 -2.18 -10.66 -27.57
CA ILE A 210 -2.28 -11.97 -28.19
C ILE A 210 -3.77 -12.31 -28.29
N PRO A 211 -4.30 -12.72 -29.48
CA PRO A 211 -5.68 -13.18 -29.59
C PRO A 211 -5.91 -14.39 -28.66
N ASP A 212 -7.00 -14.39 -27.89
CA ASP A 212 -7.30 -15.33 -26.79
C ASP A 212 -8.48 -16.27 -27.06
N ASP A 213 -8.91 -16.31 -28.34
CA ASP A 213 -10.04 -17.14 -28.81
C ASP A 213 -9.70 -18.63 -28.95
N VAL A 214 -8.43 -19.02 -28.82
CA VAL A 214 -7.96 -20.42 -28.97
C VAL A 214 -7.05 -20.79 -27.80
N VAL A 215 -7.28 -21.97 -27.22
CA VAL A 215 -6.37 -22.56 -26.22
C VAL A 215 -5.16 -23.15 -26.94
N LEU A 216 -3.96 -22.67 -26.62
CA LEU A 216 -2.71 -23.17 -27.19
C LEU A 216 -2.11 -24.27 -26.29
N LYS A 217 -1.73 -25.40 -26.91
CA LYS A 217 -1.16 -26.56 -26.21
C LYS A 217 0.18 -26.94 -26.80
N PRO A 218 1.09 -27.53 -26.00
CA PRO A 218 2.34 -28.09 -26.50
C PRO A 218 2.14 -29.01 -27.70
N GLY A 219 3.05 -28.96 -28.68
CA GLY A 219 3.03 -29.75 -29.90
C GLY A 219 2.09 -29.27 -31.00
N GLN A 220 1.22 -28.28 -30.75
CA GLN A 220 0.34 -27.69 -31.76
C GLN A 220 1.06 -26.65 -32.63
N SER A 221 0.53 -26.43 -33.83
CA SER A 221 0.94 -25.29 -34.67
C SER A 221 -0.26 -24.38 -34.88
N HIS A 222 -0.08 -23.07 -34.55
CA HIS A 222 -1.12 -22.05 -34.66
C HIS A 222 -0.50 -20.66 -34.84
N ASN A 223 -1.14 -19.80 -35.61
CA ASN A 223 -0.62 -18.45 -35.84
C ASN A 223 -0.48 -17.62 -34.57
N HIS A 224 -1.30 -17.86 -33.52
CA HIS A 224 -1.21 -17.18 -32.22
C HIS A 224 0.05 -17.56 -31.41
N VAL A 225 0.77 -18.62 -31.81
CA VAL A 225 2.06 -18.97 -31.21
C VAL A 225 3.13 -17.91 -31.52
N ILE A 226 3.04 -17.26 -32.68
CA ILE A 226 4.00 -16.22 -33.06
C ILE A 226 3.95 -15.02 -32.10
N PRO A 227 2.80 -14.35 -31.87
CA PRO A 227 2.72 -13.28 -30.88
C PRO A 227 2.96 -13.76 -29.43
N LEU A 228 2.64 -15.01 -29.09
CA LEU A 228 2.98 -15.59 -27.80
C LEU A 228 4.50 -15.63 -27.58
N ARG A 229 5.27 -16.12 -28.58
CA ARG A 229 6.74 -16.16 -28.51
C ARG A 229 7.31 -14.76 -28.30
N LYS A 230 6.85 -13.80 -29.12
CA LYS A 230 7.27 -12.40 -29.00
C LYS A 230 7.03 -11.87 -27.59
N ARG A 231 5.84 -12.11 -27.02
CA ARG A 231 5.49 -11.69 -25.68
C ARG A 231 6.39 -12.32 -24.61
N LEU A 232 6.71 -13.61 -24.73
CA LEU A 232 7.58 -14.28 -23.77
C LEU A 232 9.04 -13.83 -23.88
N VAL A 233 9.51 -13.41 -25.07
CA VAL A 233 10.82 -12.77 -25.25
C VAL A 233 10.82 -11.38 -24.57
N GLU A 234 9.82 -10.54 -24.85
CA GLU A 234 9.65 -9.22 -24.24
C GLU A 234 9.62 -9.28 -22.70
N SER A 235 9.03 -10.37 -22.18
CA SER A 235 8.91 -10.60 -20.72
C SER A 235 10.09 -11.38 -20.10
N GLY A 236 11.12 -11.72 -20.89
CA GLY A 236 12.33 -12.39 -20.40
C GLY A 236 12.18 -13.88 -20.09
N TYR A 237 11.11 -14.52 -20.57
CA TYR A 237 10.89 -15.96 -20.39
C TYR A 237 11.44 -16.80 -21.55
N LEU A 238 11.70 -16.19 -22.67
CA LEU A 238 12.27 -16.82 -23.87
C LEU A 238 13.44 -15.96 -24.38
N ASP A 239 14.59 -16.58 -24.65
CA ASP A 239 15.80 -15.83 -25.05
C ASP A 239 15.68 -15.21 -26.45
N LYS A 240 15.06 -15.94 -27.38
CA LYS A 240 14.95 -15.54 -28.81
C LYS A 240 13.60 -15.95 -29.39
N ASP A 241 13.06 -15.05 -30.21
CA ASP A 241 11.93 -15.37 -31.09
C ASP A 241 12.46 -15.95 -32.41
N ASN A 242 11.94 -17.11 -32.82
CA ASN A 242 12.21 -17.72 -34.11
C ASN A 242 11.03 -17.58 -35.08
N ALA A 243 10.02 -16.80 -34.70
CA ALA A 243 8.78 -16.58 -35.47
C ALA A 243 8.07 -17.88 -35.92
N SER A 244 8.32 -18.99 -35.24
CA SER A 244 7.71 -20.27 -35.56
C SER A 244 6.26 -20.33 -35.05
N PRO A 245 5.30 -20.81 -35.84
CA PRO A 245 3.94 -21.07 -35.40
C PRO A 245 3.82 -22.36 -34.55
N THR A 246 4.91 -23.11 -34.37
CA THR A 246 4.92 -24.38 -33.65
C THR A 246 5.15 -24.17 -32.17
N PHE A 247 4.29 -24.74 -31.34
CA PHE A 247 4.44 -24.78 -29.89
C PHE A 247 5.43 -25.88 -29.51
N ASP A 248 6.72 -25.60 -29.65
CA ASP A 248 7.81 -26.54 -29.42
C ASP A 248 8.15 -26.68 -27.92
N PRO A 249 8.98 -27.66 -27.51
CA PRO A 249 9.35 -27.86 -26.10
C PRO A 249 10.04 -26.65 -25.45
N VAL A 250 10.79 -25.84 -26.21
CA VAL A 250 11.46 -24.62 -25.68
C VAL A 250 10.40 -23.57 -25.29
N LEU A 251 9.36 -23.42 -26.11
CA LEU A 251 8.25 -22.55 -25.77
C LEU A 251 7.42 -23.09 -24.61
N GLU A 252 7.23 -24.42 -24.52
CA GLU A 252 6.55 -25.04 -23.38
C GLU A 252 7.27 -24.74 -22.06
N ASP A 253 8.57 -24.89 -22.01
CA ASP A 253 9.37 -24.59 -20.82
C ASP A 253 9.24 -23.10 -20.43
N ALA A 254 9.27 -22.19 -21.42
CA ALA A 254 9.05 -20.76 -21.18
C ALA A 254 7.64 -20.47 -20.62
N VAL A 255 6.60 -21.13 -21.17
CA VAL A 255 5.23 -20.98 -20.66
C VAL A 255 5.11 -21.54 -19.24
N ARG A 256 5.67 -22.71 -18.94
CA ARG A 256 5.66 -23.29 -17.58
C ARG A 256 6.38 -22.40 -16.57
N LYS A 257 7.50 -21.80 -16.95
CA LYS A 257 8.20 -20.82 -16.11
C LYS A 257 7.34 -19.57 -15.87
N PHE A 258 6.72 -19.06 -16.94
CA PHE A 258 5.77 -17.93 -16.82
C PHE A 258 4.61 -18.27 -15.89
N GLN A 259 4.00 -19.45 -16.03
CA GLN A 259 2.91 -19.90 -15.16
C GLN A 259 3.34 -19.99 -13.70
N LYS A 260 4.50 -20.57 -13.43
CA LYS A 260 5.08 -20.68 -12.09
C LYS A 260 5.26 -19.30 -11.45
N ASP A 261 5.91 -18.38 -12.16
CA ASP A 261 6.25 -17.07 -11.64
C ASP A 261 5.01 -16.16 -11.43
N ASN A 262 3.89 -16.51 -12.08
CA ASN A 262 2.63 -15.79 -11.98
C ASN A 262 1.54 -16.53 -11.16
N GLY A 263 1.90 -17.60 -10.44
CA GLY A 263 0.98 -18.33 -9.56
C GLY A 263 -0.17 -19.04 -10.29
N LEU A 264 0.08 -19.46 -11.54
CA LEU A 264 -0.86 -20.26 -12.35
C LEU A 264 -0.57 -21.76 -12.21
N ASP A 265 -1.53 -22.60 -12.64
CA ASP A 265 -1.30 -24.02 -12.83
C ASP A 265 -0.19 -24.25 -13.86
N ILE A 266 0.85 -25.02 -13.49
CA ILE A 266 2.05 -25.24 -14.32
C ILE A 266 1.81 -26.41 -15.28
N ASP A 267 0.85 -26.26 -16.18
CA ASP A 267 0.44 -27.29 -17.14
C ASP A 267 1.04 -27.10 -18.54
N GLY A 268 1.65 -25.96 -18.82
CA GLY A 268 2.20 -25.60 -20.13
C GLY A 268 1.15 -25.20 -21.16
N VAL A 269 -0.11 -25.06 -20.76
CA VAL A 269 -1.24 -24.71 -21.65
C VAL A 269 -1.55 -23.22 -21.54
N VAL A 270 -1.62 -22.53 -22.68
CA VAL A 270 -2.02 -21.10 -22.68
C VAL A 270 -3.53 -21.01 -22.85
N GLY A 271 -4.22 -20.96 -21.71
CA GLY A 271 -5.66 -20.77 -21.60
C GLY A 271 -6.03 -19.38 -21.07
N ARG A 272 -7.28 -19.19 -20.70
CA ARG A 272 -7.86 -17.90 -20.29
C ARG A 272 -7.03 -17.15 -19.22
N GLN A 273 -6.56 -17.87 -18.19
CA GLN A 273 -5.79 -17.23 -17.11
C GLN A 273 -4.40 -16.78 -17.60
N SER A 274 -3.73 -17.62 -18.39
CA SER A 274 -2.44 -17.28 -18.99
C SER A 274 -2.57 -16.08 -19.95
N TYR A 275 -3.60 -16.04 -20.78
CA TYR A 275 -3.86 -14.91 -21.67
C TYR A 275 -4.14 -13.61 -20.91
N ALA A 276 -4.93 -13.68 -19.83
CA ALA A 276 -5.22 -12.50 -19.03
C ALA A 276 -3.94 -11.82 -18.51
N LEU A 277 -2.96 -12.61 -18.07
CA LEU A 277 -1.67 -12.08 -17.56
C LEU A 277 -0.69 -11.75 -18.70
N LEU A 278 -0.64 -12.53 -19.78
CA LEU A 278 0.19 -12.22 -20.96
C LEU A 278 -0.28 -10.94 -21.66
N ASN A 279 -1.59 -10.71 -21.67
CA ASN A 279 -2.22 -9.54 -22.27
C ASN A 279 -2.34 -8.33 -21.35
N MET A 280 -1.85 -8.43 -20.12
CA MET A 280 -1.72 -7.26 -19.25
C MET A 280 -0.73 -6.27 -19.87
N SER A 281 -1.16 -5.04 -20.11
CA SER A 281 -0.32 -4.00 -20.69
C SER A 281 0.83 -3.62 -19.75
N TRP A 282 1.89 -3.00 -20.27
CA TRP A 282 2.98 -2.48 -19.44
C TRP A 282 2.49 -1.40 -18.47
N SER A 283 1.52 -0.59 -18.88
CA SER A 283 0.88 0.38 -18.00
C SER A 283 0.18 -0.30 -16.82
N ASP A 284 -0.61 -1.35 -17.07
CA ASP A 284 -1.30 -2.09 -16.01
C ASP A 284 -0.32 -2.79 -15.05
N ARG A 285 0.81 -3.30 -15.57
CA ARG A 285 1.90 -3.88 -14.75
C ARG A 285 2.57 -2.84 -13.88
N ILE A 286 2.84 -1.66 -14.43
CA ILE A 286 3.40 -0.51 -13.70
C ILE A 286 2.44 -0.12 -12.57
N ASP A 287 1.16 0.03 -12.84
CA ASP A 287 0.16 0.43 -11.85
C ASP A 287 -0.01 -0.66 -10.77
N SER A 288 -0.04 -1.93 -11.15
CA SER A 288 -0.06 -3.05 -10.20
C SER A 288 1.16 -3.04 -9.29
N LEU A 289 2.35 -2.77 -9.84
CA LEU A 289 3.59 -2.70 -9.06
C LEU A 289 3.58 -1.49 -8.11
N ARG A 290 3.14 -0.32 -8.57
CA ARG A 290 2.98 0.88 -7.74
C ARG A 290 2.04 0.65 -6.56
N VAL A 291 0.88 0.02 -6.80
CA VAL A 291 -0.08 -0.35 -5.73
C VAL A 291 0.56 -1.31 -4.73
N ASN A 292 1.33 -2.30 -5.19
CA ASN A 292 1.99 -3.23 -4.28
C ASN A 292 3.15 -2.60 -3.50
N MET A 293 3.88 -1.64 -4.10
CA MET A 293 4.86 -0.83 -3.37
C MET A 293 4.21 0.00 -2.27
N ASP A 294 3.03 0.57 -2.53
CA ASP A 294 2.27 1.30 -1.50
C ASP A 294 1.82 0.40 -0.36
N ARG A 295 1.24 -0.77 -0.69
CA ARG A 295 0.85 -1.80 0.30
C ARG A 295 2.02 -2.27 1.16
N LEU A 296 3.20 -2.40 0.55
CA LEU A 296 4.40 -2.79 1.28
C LEU A 296 4.81 -1.75 2.32
N ARG A 297 4.65 -0.45 2.03
CA ARG A 297 4.92 0.62 3.01
C ARG A 297 4.02 0.51 4.25
N TRP A 298 2.80 -0.01 4.12
CA TRP A 298 1.90 -0.20 5.25
C TRP A 298 2.50 -1.11 6.33
N ILE A 299 3.30 -2.10 5.93
CA ILE A 299 3.84 -3.15 6.80
C ILE A 299 5.36 -3.08 7.00
N SER A 300 6.07 -2.30 6.19
CA SER A 300 7.54 -2.33 6.11
C SER A 300 8.23 -2.08 7.44
N ARG A 301 7.66 -1.24 8.30
CA ARG A 301 8.22 -0.92 9.64
C ARG A 301 8.13 -2.06 10.64
N ASP A 302 7.17 -2.96 10.46
CA ASP A 302 6.99 -4.12 11.33
C ASP A 302 7.80 -5.33 10.86
N ILE A 303 8.36 -5.26 9.65
CA ILE A 303 9.24 -6.29 9.12
C ILE A 303 10.63 -6.11 9.72
N THR A 304 11.00 -7.04 10.58
CA THR A 304 12.36 -7.16 11.17
C THR A 304 13.19 -8.16 10.37
N ASP A 305 14.41 -8.47 10.82
CA ASP A 305 15.28 -9.45 10.16
C ASP A 305 14.69 -10.87 10.14
N ASN A 306 13.83 -11.17 11.12
CA ASN A 306 13.18 -12.47 11.24
C ASN A 306 11.65 -12.27 11.21
N PHE A 307 11.00 -12.77 10.16
CA PHE A 307 9.56 -12.65 10.00
C PHE A 307 8.95 -13.81 9.22
N ILE A 308 7.66 -14.01 9.43
CA ILE A 308 6.82 -14.90 8.63
C ILE A 308 5.84 -14.05 7.85
N VAL A 309 5.74 -14.28 6.56
CA VAL A 309 4.74 -13.67 5.69
C VAL A 309 3.82 -14.75 5.13
N VAL A 310 2.52 -14.52 5.21
CA VAL A 310 1.51 -15.34 4.53
C VAL A 310 0.98 -14.55 3.33
N ASN A 311 1.31 -15.01 2.14
CA ASN A 311 0.74 -14.51 0.89
C ASN A 311 -0.64 -15.16 0.69
N ILE A 312 -1.69 -14.47 1.15
CA ILE A 312 -3.06 -15.00 1.09
C ILE A 312 -3.50 -15.26 -0.35
N ALA A 313 -3.11 -14.39 -1.29
CA ALA A 313 -3.46 -14.52 -2.71
C ALA A 313 -2.72 -15.67 -3.40
N GLY A 314 -1.47 -15.93 -2.99
CA GLY A 314 -0.64 -17.01 -3.51
C GLY A 314 -0.79 -18.33 -2.77
N PHE A 315 -1.54 -18.38 -1.66
CA PHE A 315 -1.69 -19.58 -0.82
C PHE A 315 -0.36 -20.12 -0.27
N GLU A 316 0.57 -19.22 0.04
CA GLU A 316 1.94 -19.57 0.45
C GLU A 316 2.34 -18.86 1.73
N LEU A 317 3.19 -19.52 2.52
CA LEU A 317 3.84 -18.96 3.68
C LEU A 317 5.35 -18.98 3.46
N TYR A 318 5.98 -17.85 3.77
CA TYR A 318 7.43 -17.67 3.72
C TYR A 318 7.98 -17.35 5.09
N TYR A 319 8.99 -18.09 5.53
CA TYR A 319 9.77 -17.75 6.70
C TYR A 319 11.11 -17.17 6.29
N MET A 320 11.33 -15.93 6.68
CA MET A 320 12.54 -15.17 6.38
C MET A 320 13.39 -15.02 7.65
N ARG A 321 14.70 -15.23 7.51
CA ARG A 321 15.70 -14.96 8.54
C ARG A 321 16.87 -14.22 7.91
N ASP A 322 17.29 -13.10 8.51
CA ASP A 322 18.37 -12.25 8.01
C ASP A 322 18.20 -11.91 6.52
N ASN A 323 16.96 -11.54 6.16
CA ASN A 323 16.54 -11.27 4.77
C ASN A 323 16.77 -12.43 3.78
N THR A 324 16.87 -13.67 4.27
CA THR A 324 17.03 -14.89 3.45
C THR A 324 15.84 -15.79 3.64
N LEU A 325 15.30 -16.36 2.56
CA LEU A 325 14.25 -17.36 2.61
C LEU A 325 14.80 -18.64 3.23
N VAL A 326 14.26 -19.02 4.40
CA VAL A 326 14.64 -20.24 5.12
C VAL A 326 13.69 -21.39 4.79
N TRP A 327 12.41 -21.08 4.67
CA TRP A 327 11.39 -22.09 4.44
C TRP A 327 10.15 -21.48 3.79
N GLU A 328 9.54 -22.24 2.89
CA GLU A 328 8.27 -21.94 2.25
C GLU A 328 7.35 -23.16 2.29
N THR A 329 6.05 -22.93 2.35
CA THR A 329 5.05 -23.99 2.33
C THR A 329 3.70 -23.45 1.86
N PRO A 330 2.90 -24.27 1.15
CA PRO A 330 1.52 -23.93 0.86
C PRO A 330 0.71 -23.83 2.15
N VAL A 331 -0.27 -22.90 2.17
CA VAL A 331 -1.18 -22.71 3.29
C VAL A 331 -2.63 -22.72 2.83
N MET A 332 -3.51 -23.07 3.77
CA MET A 332 -4.95 -22.95 3.57
C MET A 332 -5.41 -21.57 4.05
N VAL A 333 -6.08 -20.84 3.19
CA VAL A 333 -6.66 -19.53 3.49
C VAL A 333 -8.18 -19.57 3.41
N GLY A 334 -8.84 -18.55 3.94
CA GLY A 334 -10.29 -18.45 3.94
C GLY A 334 -10.88 -18.25 2.54
N THR A 335 -12.18 -18.55 2.42
CA THR A 335 -12.95 -18.32 1.20
C THR A 335 -13.40 -16.86 1.11
N ILE A 336 -13.98 -16.46 -0.03
CA ILE A 336 -14.57 -15.12 -0.21
C ILE A 336 -15.63 -14.80 0.87
N GLN A 337 -16.39 -15.83 1.33
CA GLN A 337 -17.41 -15.66 2.38
C GLN A 337 -16.85 -15.70 3.80
N HIS A 338 -15.63 -16.24 3.97
CA HIS A 338 -14.96 -16.39 5.26
C HIS A 338 -13.48 -16.01 5.08
N GLN A 339 -13.25 -14.73 4.86
CA GLN A 339 -11.92 -14.21 4.52
C GLN A 339 -10.94 -14.37 5.67
N THR A 340 -9.69 -14.69 5.33
CA THR A 340 -8.57 -14.62 6.28
C THR A 340 -8.32 -13.15 6.61
N PRO A 341 -8.33 -12.74 7.90
CA PRO A 341 -8.04 -11.37 8.27
C PRO A 341 -6.58 -11.02 7.99
N ILE A 342 -6.35 -9.77 7.58
CA ILE A 342 -5.00 -9.23 7.36
C ILE A 342 -4.56 -8.55 8.65
N PHE A 343 -3.41 -8.95 9.19
CA PHE A 343 -2.84 -8.37 10.41
C PHE A 343 -1.34 -8.61 10.51
N THR A 344 -0.65 -7.79 11.31
CA THR A 344 0.71 -8.05 11.76
C THR A 344 0.72 -8.29 13.26
N LYS A 345 1.34 -9.37 13.69
CA LYS A 345 1.50 -9.73 15.09
C LYS A 345 2.86 -10.38 15.34
N ARG A 346 3.36 -10.23 16.55
CA ARG A 346 4.58 -10.90 17.00
C ARG A 346 4.25 -12.31 17.47
N LEU A 347 4.95 -13.33 16.93
CA LEU A 347 4.90 -14.70 17.42
C LEU A 347 5.48 -14.73 18.85
N LYS A 348 4.69 -15.17 19.83
CA LYS A 348 5.08 -15.19 21.25
C LYS A 348 5.38 -16.59 21.78
N TYR A 349 4.63 -17.58 21.33
CA TYR A 349 4.77 -18.96 21.76
C TYR A 349 4.25 -19.91 20.67
N LEU A 350 4.68 -21.15 20.75
CA LEU A 350 4.17 -22.27 19.98
C LEU A 350 3.51 -23.25 20.93
N GLU A 351 2.33 -23.72 20.58
CA GLU A 351 1.60 -24.76 21.31
C GLU A 351 1.61 -26.04 20.49
N PHE A 352 2.13 -27.12 21.09
CA PHE A 352 2.17 -28.42 20.48
C PHE A 352 0.94 -29.23 20.88
N ASN A 353 0.35 -29.96 19.92
CA ASN A 353 -0.90 -30.73 20.12
C ASN A 353 -2.03 -29.86 20.71
N PRO A 354 -2.35 -28.69 20.08
CA PRO A 354 -3.38 -27.82 20.60
C PRO A 354 -4.75 -28.48 20.52
N THR A 355 -5.59 -28.22 21.52
CA THR A 355 -7.00 -28.55 21.43
C THR A 355 -7.78 -27.41 20.76
N TRP A 356 -8.75 -27.75 19.92
CA TRP A 356 -9.59 -26.74 19.29
C TRP A 356 -10.94 -26.62 20.00
N THR A 357 -11.16 -25.52 20.70
CA THR A 357 -12.49 -25.15 21.20
C THR A 357 -13.34 -24.63 20.06
N VAL A 358 -14.37 -25.36 19.68
CA VAL A 358 -15.19 -25.05 18.53
C VAL A 358 -16.10 -23.84 18.78
N PRO A 359 -16.07 -22.80 17.94
CA PRO A 359 -16.96 -21.65 18.06
C PRO A 359 -18.44 -22.04 17.99
N ARG A 360 -19.29 -21.37 18.77
CA ARG A 360 -20.75 -21.62 18.82
C ARG A 360 -21.42 -21.56 17.45
N SER A 361 -20.97 -20.68 16.57
CA SER A 361 -21.50 -20.58 15.20
C SER A 361 -21.25 -21.84 14.38
N ILE A 362 -20.07 -22.46 14.52
CA ILE A 362 -19.71 -23.70 13.84
C ILE A 362 -20.48 -24.88 14.43
N ILE A 363 -20.57 -24.94 15.78
CA ILE A 363 -21.39 -25.96 16.45
C ILE A 363 -22.81 -25.92 15.88
N ARG A 364 -23.44 -24.75 15.89
CA ARG A 364 -24.83 -24.58 15.44
C ARG A 364 -25.07 -24.94 13.99
N ARG A 365 -24.18 -24.45 13.11
CA ARG A 365 -24.41 -24.57 11.65
C ARG A 365 -23.92 -25.86 11.04
N SER A 366 -22.82 -26.41 11.58
CA SER A 366 -22.09 -27.50 10.92
C SER A 366 -22.03 -28.78 11.73
N LEU A 367 -21.76 -28.71 13.05
CA LEU A 367 -21.50 -29.89 13.85
C LEU A 367 -22.77 -30.46 14.49
N PHE A 368 -23.64 -29.60 15.05
CA PHE A 368 -24.86 -30.07 15.71
C PHE A 368 -25.76 -30.93 14.82
N PRO A 369 -26.01 -30.56 13.53
CA PRO A 369 -26.77 -31.44 12.64
C PRO A 369 -26.14 -32.82 12.46
N LYS A 370 -24.82 -32.90 12.39
CA LYS A 370 -24.07 -34.16 12.26
C LYS A 370 -24.14 -34.99 13.54
N PHE A 371 -23.90 -34.36 14.68
CA PHE A 371 -23.96 -35.01 16.00
C PHE A 371 -25.36 -35.55 16.30
N ARG A 372 -26.41 -34.83 15.89
CA ARG A 372 -27.79 -35.27 16.04
C ARG A 372 -28.16 -36.45 15.12
N ALA A 373 -27.62 -36.45 13.91
CA ALA A 373 -27.85 -37.54 12.95
C ALA A 373 -27.10 -38.80 13.34
N ASP A 374 -25.88 -38.65 13.84
CA ASP A 374 -25.00 -39.73 14.27
C ASP A 374 -24.16 -39.28 15.49
N PRO A 375 -24.57 -39.61 16.72
CA PRO A 375 -23.79 -39.29 17.92
C PRO A 375 -22.41 -39.92 17.96
N GLN A 376 -22.20 -41.05 17.28
CA GLN A 376 -20.90 -41.70 17.16
C GLN A 376 -19.88 -40.81 16.44
N TYR A 377 -20.32 -39.94 15.53
CA TYR A 377 -19.48 -38.95 14.84
C TYR A 377 -18.66 -38.08 15.79
N VAL A 378 -19.15 -37.82 17.02
CA VAL A 378 -18.43 -37.05 18.05
C VAL A 378 -17.15 -37.81 18.43
N LEU A 379 -17.25 -39.10 18.65
CA LEU A 379 -16.13 -39.96 19.12
C LEU A 379 -15.17 -40.24 17.95
N ASP A 380 -15.70 -40.57 16.77
CA ASP A 380 -14.90 -40.92 15.57
C ASP A 380 -14.04 -39.74 15.06
N ASN A 381 -14.42 -38.50 15.39
CA ASN A 381 -13.68 -37.30 15.01
C ASN A 381 -12.96 -36.63 16.19
N ASN A 382 -12.75 -37.35 17.30
CA ASN A 382 -12.05 -36.86 18.50
C ASN A 382 -12.65 -35.58 19.11
N TYR A 383 -13.96 -35.42 18.99
CA TYR A 383 -14.66 -34.35 19.72
C TYR A 383 -14.99 -34.77 21.14
N GLN A 384 -14.94 -33.82 22.07
CA GLN A 384 -15.44 -33.95 23.45
C GLN A 384 -16.54 -32.92 23.68
N LEU A 385 -17.62 -33.36 24.32
CA LEU A 385 -18.72 -32.49 24.73
C LEU A 385 -18.50 -32.08 26.20
N ILE A 386 -18.32 -30.80 26.45
CA ILE A 386 -18.01 -30.26 27.77
C ILE A 386 -19.24 -29.54 28.32
N ASP A 387 -19.73 -29.98 29.46
CA ASP A 387 -20.85 -29.35 30.15
C ASP A 387 -20.44 -28.00 30.82
N ARG A 388 -21.40 -27.32 31.44
CA ARG A 388 -21.15 -26.04 32.14
C ARG A 388 -20.25 -26.18 33.39
N LYS A 389 -20.09 -27.40 33.89
CA LYS A 389 -19.23 -27.72 35.06
C LYS A 389 -17.83 -28.17 34.63
N GLY A 390 -17.55 -28.22 33.31
CA GLY A 390 -16.29 -28.69 32.77
C GLY A 390 -16.17 -30.21 32.66
N GLN A 391 -17.29 -30.96 32.83
CA GLN A 391 -17.28 -32.42 32.75
C GLN A 391 -17.54 -32.86 31.31
N VAL A 392 -16.87 -33.95 30.91
CA VAL A 392 -17.07 -34.60 29.62
C VAL A 392 -18.39 -35.38 29.63
N ALA A 393 -19.26 -35.09 28.71
CA ALA A 393 -20.52 -35.80 28.55
C ALA A 393 -20.36 -36.90 27.47
N ASP A 394 -20.96 -38.06 27.71
CA ASP A 394 -21.02 -39.14 26.73
C ASP A 394 -22.06 -38.81 25.65
N PRO A 395 -21.64 -38.62 24.36
CA PRO A 395 -22.54 -38.28 23.30
C PRO A 395 -23.62 -39.32 23.01
N LEU A 396 -23.40 -40.59 23.39
CA LEU A 396 -24.36 -41.69 23.19
C LEU A 396 -25.50 -41.67 24.21
N THR A 397 -25.36 -40.95 25.31
CA THR A 397 -26.38 -40.84 26.37
C THR A 397 -27.22 -39.56 26.30
N ILE A 398 -26.86 -38.64 25.38
CA ILE A 398 -27.57 -37.37 25.23
C ILE A 398 -28.87 -37.57 24.43
N ASP A 399 -29.97 -37.04 24.98
CA ASP A 399 -31.21 -36.89 24.19
C ASP A 399 -31.06 -35.73 23.18
N TRP A 400 -30.60 -36.05 22.00
CA TRP A 400 -30.39 -35.07 20.92
C TRP A 400 -31.68 -34.43 20.39
N SER A 401 -32.83 -35.04 20.67
CA SER A 401 -34.14 -34.50 20.27
C SER A 401 -34.56 -33.29 21.11
N ALA A 402 -34.06 -33.20 22.35
CA ALA A 402 -34.33 -32.11 23.29
C ALA A 402 -33.61 -30.79 22.88
N TYR A 403 -32.67 -30.80 21.95
CA TYR A 403 -31.86 -29.65 21.62
C TYR A 403 -31.94 -29.28 20.15
N ASN A 404 -31.56 -28.03 19.89
CA ASN A 404 -31.26 -27.53 18.58
C ASN A 404 -29.91 -26.80 18.60
N GLY A 405 -29.39 -26.42 17.44
CA GLY A 405 -28.06 -25.79 17.36
C GLY A 405 -27.90 -24.50 18.16
N SER A 406 -29.01 -23.83 18.54
CA SER A 406 -28.98 -22.57 19.31
C SER A 406 -29.02 -22.79 20.81
N ASN A 407 -29.74 -23.81 21.30
CA ASN A 407 -29.88 -24.09 22.72
C ASN A 407 -29.01 -25.26 23.21
N PHE A 408 -28.12 -25.81 22.38
CA PHE A 408 -27.20 -26.89 22.73
C PHE A 408 -26.27 -26.45 23.89
N PRO A 409 -26.33 -27.10 25.07
CA PRO A 409 -25.71 -26.57 26.26
C PRO A 409 -24.23 -26.85 26.38
N TYR A 410 -23.70 -27.77 25.57
CA TYR A 410 -22.32 -28.23 25.68
C TYR A 410 -21.35 -27.38 24.88
N GLY A 411 -20.15 -27.17 25.40
CA GLY A 411 -18.97 -26.78 24.62
C GLY A 411 -18.51 -27.98 23.80
N VAL A 412 -17.87 -27.74 22.68
CA VAL A 412 -17.24 -28.78 21.87
C VAL A 412 -15.76 -28.50 21.76
N VAL A 413 -14.95 -29.48 22.10
CA VAL A 413 -13.48 -29.43 22.01
C VAL A 413 -13.04 -30.58 21.13
N GLN A 414 -12.19 -30.34 20.17
CA GLN A 414 -11.51 -31.37 19.37
C GLN A 414 -10.07 -31.52 19.85
N GLN A 415 -9.62 -32.75 20.01
CA GLN A 415 -8.25 -33.13 20.41
C GLN A 415 -7.39 -33.46 19.22
#